data_1cb4192f9ce37a8445cd09a6cc4e86c0
#
_entry.id   1cb4192f9ce37a8445cd09a6cc4e86c0
#
_cell.length_a   1.000
_cell.length_b   1.000
_cell.length_c   1.000
_cell.angle_alpha   90.00
_cell.angle_beta   90.00
_cell.angle_gamma   90.00
#
_symmetry.space_group_name_H-M   'P 1'
#
loop_
_entity.id
_entity.type
_entity.pdbx_description
1 polymer ?
#
loop_
_entity_poly.entity_id
_entity_poly.type
_entity_poly.pdbx_seq_one_letter_code
_entity_poly.pdbx_strand_id
1 'polypeptide(L)'
;MSYENLICAIISLLLINGCSKEPSDEELSKGVDFPDQESWGVTIILTDSSIERARVKSGHLEKYNQKQHILLDENVEVDFFDKKQKHVAILNSFKAEVDQKTNNMNAVGNVIAISDSGITLYTDTLYWDSKNEKMSTEDSVMITTLEKDTLYGIGFESDSDLENWKILIPSGVTERN
;
A
#
# COMPACT_ATOMS: atom_id res chain seq x y z
N MET A 1 33.72 67.06 2.53
CA MET A 1 33.14 65.75 2.18
C MET A 1 33.24 65.66 0.69
N SER A 2 34.08 64.78 0.15
CA SER A 2 34.29 64.67 -1.29
C SER A 2 33.11 63.98 -1.96
N TYR A 3 32.80 64.44 -3.18
CA TYR A 3 31.69 63.85 -4.00
C TYR A 3 31.79 62.34 -4.16
N GLU A 4 32.97 61.78 -4.10
CA GLU A 4 33.22 60.31 -4.18
C GLU A 4 32.59 59.53 -3.00
N ASN A 5 32.64 60.07 -1.78
CA ASN A 5 32.00 59.43 -0.64
C ASN A 5 30.48 59.51 -0.67
N LEU A 6 29.91 60.53 -1.28
CA LEU A 6 28.47 60.70 -1.45
C LEU A 6 27.92 59.74 -2.50
N ILE A 7 28.69 59.55 -3.59
CA ILE A 7 28.30 58.61 -4.67
C ILE A 7 28.37 57.15 -4.17
N CYS A 8 29.39 56.75 -3.40
CA CYS A 8 29.47 55.44 -2.80
C CYS A 8 28.34 55.15 -1.80
N ALA A 9 27.90 56.13 -1.03
CA ALA A 9 26.78 56.01 -0.10
C ALA A 9 25.44 55.84 -0.83
N ILE A 10 25.22 56.49 -1.95
CA ILE A 10 23.99 56.37 -2.77
C ILE A 10 23.95 55.02 -3.50
N ILE A 11 25.09 54.55 -4.01
CA ILE A 11 25.16 53.21 -4.67
C ILE A 11 24.94 52.09 -3.65
N SER A 12 25.47 52.22 -2.43
CA SER A 12 25.26 51.23 -1.33
C SER A 12 23.78 51.16 -0.90
N LEU A 13 23.03 52.25 -0.95
CA LEU A 13 21.61 52.30 -0.57
C LEU A 13 20.67 51.68 -1.62
N LEU A 14 21.08 51.60 -2.89
CA LEU A 14 20.33 51.04 -3.99
C LEU A 14 20.38 49.52 -4.07
N LEU A 15 21.31 48.88 -3.36
CA LEU A 15 21.49 47.41 -3.37
C LEU A 15 20.62 46.66 -2.35
N ILE A 16 19.84 47.35 -1.51
CA ILE A 16 19.06 46.70 -0.42
C ILE A 16 17.61 46.40 -0.76
N ASN A 17 17.15 46.71 -1.97
CA ASN A 17 15.73 46.48 -2.37
C ASN A 17 15.49 45.23 -3.19
N GLY A 18 16.34 44.22 -3.07
CA GLY A 18 16.23 42.94 -3.80
C GLY A 18 15.60 41.83 -3.00
N CYS A 19 14.60 42.09 -2.14
CA CYS A 19 13.80 41.05 -1.55
C CYS A 19 12.47 40.96 -2.36
N SER A 20 12.49 40.25 -3.51
CA SER A 20 11.27 39.76 -4.10
C SER A 20 10.71 38.67 -3.17
N LYS A 21 9.51 38.89 -2.60
CA LYS A 21 8.75 37.79 -2.02
C LYS A 21 8.50 36.79 -3.15
N GLU A 22 9.19 35.65 -3.10
CA GLU A 22 8.72 34.49 -3.83
C GLU A 22 7.29 34.20 -3.36
N PRO A 23 6.34 33.92 -4.28
CA PRO A 23 5.03 33.46 -3.86
C PRO A 23 5.25 32.24 -2.97
N SER A 24 4.73 32.30 -1.75
CA SER A 24 4.83 31.17 -0.81
C SER A 24 4.14 29.98 -1.47
N ASP A 25 4.82 28.83 -1.49
CA ASP A 25 4.29 27.55 -2.00
C ASP A 25 2.95 27.13 -1.35
N GLU A 26 2.54 27.80 -0.26
CA GLU A 26 1.25 27.62 0.41
C GLU A 26 0.02 28.01 -0.43
N GLU A 27 0.12 28.90 -1.42
CA GLU A 27 -1.04 29.25 -2.28
C GLU A 27 -1.22 28.30 -3.46
N LEU A 28 -0.18 27.60 -3.88
CA LEU A 28 -0.23 26.60 -4.96
C LEU A 28 -0.71 25.22 -4.47
N SER A 29 -0.63 24.92 -3.18
CA SER A 29 -0.97 23.62 -2.60
C SER A 29 -2.43 23.49 -2.17
N LYS A 30 -3.24 24.51 -2.28
CA LYS A 30 -4.68 24.44 -1.93
C LYS A 30 -5.45 23.62 -2.97
N GLY A 31 -5.41 22.29 -2.83
CA GLY A 31 -6.27 21.37 -3.56
C GLY A 31 -5.57 20.20 -4.27
N VAL A 32 -4.26 20.15 -4.27
CA VAL A 32 -3.51 18.99 -4.77
C VAL A 32 -2.76 18.36 -3.60
N ASP A 33 -3.11 17.12 -3.33
CA ASP A 33 -2.50 16.32 -2.27
C ASP A 33 -1.26 15.65 -2.86
N PHE A 34 -0.10 16.27 -2.65
CA PHE A 34 1.19 15.69 -3.09
C PHE A 34 1.72 14.71 -2.04
N PRO A 35 2.34 13.60 -2.45
CA PRO A 35 3.02 12.71 -1.51
C PRO A 35 4.22 13.41 -0.85
N ASP A 36 4.45 13.12 0.43
CA ASP A 36 5.64 13.58 1.15
C ASP A 36 6.92 12.86 0.66
N GLN A 37 6.73 11.65 0.13
CA GLN A 37 7.80 10.84 -0.46
C GLN A 37 7.24 10.02 -1.61
N GLU A 38 8.01 9.94 -2.69
CA GLU A 38 7.75 9.12 -3.86
C GLU A 38 9.01 8.26 -4.15
N SER A 39 8.82 7.00 -4.51
CA SER A 39 9.93 6.06 -4.74
C SER A 39 9.56 5.00 -5.75
N TRP A 40 10.54 4.46 -6.47
CA TRP A 40 10.37 3.42 -7.49
C TRP A 40 11.18 2.18 -7.15
N GLY A 41 10.65 1.01 -7.53
CA GLY A 41 11.31 -0.29 -7.32
C GLY A 41 11.54 -0.56 -5.83
N VAL A 42 10.48 -0.46 -5.00
CA VAL A 42 10.59 -0.51 -3.55
C VAL A 42 10.36 -1.89 -2.97
N THR A 43 10.94 -2.13 -1.80
CA THR A 43 10.61 -3.27 -0.93
C THR A 43 10.35 -2.74 0.48
N ILE A 44 9.19 -3.07 1.04
CA ILE A 44 8.79 -2.73 2.40
C ILE A 44 8.69 -4.01 3.21
N ILE A 45 9.25 -4.02 4.42
CA ILE A 45 9.12 -5.14 5.35
C ILE A 45 8.18 -4.70 6.47
N LEU A 46 7.04 -5.36 6.58
CA LEU A 46 6.07 -5.15 7.64
C LEU A 46 6.36 -6.12 8.78
N THR A 47 6.56 -5.58 9.98
CA THR A 47 6.95 -6.38 11.15
C THR A 47 5.95 -6.21 12.28
N ASP A 48 5.72 -7.29 13.03
CA ASP A 48 5.09 -7.26 14.34
C ASP A 48 6.08 -7.79 15.38
N SER A 49 6.32 -6.98 16.43
CA SER A 49 7.26 -7.34 17.51
C SER A 49 8.65 -7.76 16.99
N SER A 50 9.15 -7.08 15.96
CA SER A 50 10.42 -7.36 15.25
C SER A 50 10.44 -8.66 14.45
N ILE A 51 9.29 -9.33 14.27
CA ILE A 51 9.13 -10.51 13.43
C ILE A 51 8.55 -10.05 12.09
N GLU A 52 9.19 -10.41 10.97
CA GLU A 52 8.67 -10.13 9.63
C GLU A 52 7.34 -10.88 9.44
N ARG A 53 6.29 -10.15 9.06
CA ARG A 53 4.94 -10.68 8.82
C ARG A 53 4.57 -10.63 7.36
N ALA A 54 5.04 -9.57 6.67
CA ALA A 54 4.87 -9.45 5.24
C ALA A 54 6.05 -8.69 4.61
N ARG A 55 6.36 -9.03 3.36
CA ARG A 55 7.31 -8.32 2.50
C ARG A 55 6.58 -7.87 1.27
N VAL A 56 6.46 -6.56 1.09
CA VAL A 56 5.75 -5.93 -0.03
C VAL A 56 6.76 -5.41 -1.04
N LYS A 57 6.60 -5.79 -2.30
CA LYS A 57 7.34 -5.24 -3.44
C LYS A 57 6.38 -4.48 -4.33
N SER A 58 6.81 -3.33 -4.86
CA SER A 58 6.03 -2.51 -5.78
C SER A 58 6.92 -1.77 -6.76
N GLY A 59 6.43 -1.54 -7.96
CA GLY A 59 7.12 -0.69 -8.94
C GLY A 59 7.17 0.77 -8.51
N HIS A 60 6.11 1.27 -7.87
CA HIS A 60 5.99 2.65 -7.43
C HIS A 60 5.33 2.76 -6.05
N LEU A 61 5.74 3.79 -5.29
CA LEU A 61 5.27 4.09 -3.93
C LEU A 61 5.07 5.58 -3.76
N GLU A 62 3.94 5.96 -3.18
CA GLU A 62 3.65 7.29 -2.65
C GLU A 62 3.38 7.21 -1.14
N LYS A 63 4.04 8.05 -0.35
CA LYS A 63 3.85 8.11 1.09
C LYS A 63 3.27 9.45 1.52
N TYR A 64 2.21 9.37 2.34
CA TYR A 64 1.47 10.50 2.88
C TYR A 64 1.54 10.50 4.42
N ASN A 65 2.47 11.27 4.99
CA ASN A 65 2.74 11.28 6.43
C ASN A 65 1.54 11.81 7.24
N GLN A 66 0.87 12.86 6.75
CA GLN A 66 -0.29 13.42 7.46
C GLN A 66 -1.46 12.43 7.52
N LYS A 67 -1.70 11.70 6.45
CA LYS A 67 -2.74 10.67 6.37
C LYS A 67 -2.29 9.33 6.96
N GLN A 68 -1.00 9.18 7.19
CA GLN A 68 -0.35 7.98 7.71
C GLN A 68 -0.62 6.74 6.86
N HIS A 69 -0.61 6.91 5.54
CA HIS A 69 -0.74 5.79 4.61
C HIS A 69 0.32 5.83 3.51
N ILE A 70 0.53 4.67 2.91
CA ILE A 70 1.38 4.43 1.75
C ILE A 70 0.50 3.85 0.67
N LEU A 71 0.55 4.46 -0.53
CA LEU A 71 -0.03 3.91 -1.74
C LEU A 71 1.06 3.19 -2.53
N LEU A 72 0.72 2.05 -3.07
CA LEU A 72 1.58 1.18 -3.86
C LEU A 72 0.89 0.85 -5.18
N ASP A 73 1.60 0.94 -6.30
CA ASP A 73 1.11 0.52 -7.60
C ASP A 73 2.24 -0.02 -8.49
N GLU A 74 1.96 -0.26 -9.77
CA GLU A 74 2.89 -0.89 -10.72
C GLU A 74 3.32 -2.30 -10.27
N ASN A 75 2.33 -3.20 -10.14
CA ASN A 75 2.49 -4.60 -9.74
C ASN A 75 2.94 -4.77 -8.28
N VAL A 76 1.97 -4.85 -7.41
CA VAL A 76 2.21 -5.14 -5.99
C VAL A 76 2.29 -6.64 -5.78
N GLU A 77 3.38 -7.11 -5.19
CA GLU A 77 3.61 -8.47 -4.73
C GLU A 77 3.84 -8.47 -3.22
N VAL A 78 3.16 -9.35 -2.49
CA VAL A 78 3.27 -9.47 -1.04
C VAL A 78 3.57 -10.91 -0.67
N ASP A 79 4.73 -11.15 -0.09
CA ASP A 79 5.07 -12.43 0.57
C ASP A 79 4.61 -12.38 2.03
N PHE A 80 3.83 -13.37 2.49
CA PHE A 80 3.39 -13.50 3.89
C PHE A 80 4.20 -14.56 4.63
N PHE A 81 4.48 -14.29 5.93
CA PHE A 81 5.26 -15.17 6.78
C PHE A 81 4.53 -15.46 8.09
N ASP A 82 4.65 -16.70 8.57
CA ASP A 82 4.16 -17.11 9.89
C ASP A 82 5.05 -16.58 11.02
N LYS A 83 4.67 -16.86 12.28
CA LYS A 83 5.47 -16.48 13.47
C LYS A 83 6.84 -17.13 13.54
N LYS A 84 7.07 -18.20 12.78
CA LYS A 84 8.36 -18.90 12.67
C LYS A 84 9.18 -18.40 11.47
N GLN A 85 8.71 -17.34 10.80
CA GLN A 85 9.29 -16.76 9.58
C GLN A 85 9.34 -17.73 8.38
N LYS A 86 8.45 -18.72 8.38
CA LYS A 86 8.22 -19.55 7.21
C LYS A 86 7.29 -18.80 6.26
N HIS A 87 7.62 -18.78 4.97
CA HIS A 87 6.71 -18.29 3.93
C HIS A 87 5.43 -19.16 3.91
N VAL A 88 4.27 -18.54 3.78
CA VAL A 88 2.97 -19.23 3.84
C VAL A 88 2.05 -18.89 2.68
N ALA A 89 2.17 -17.69 2.11
CA ALA A 89 1.35 -17.29 0.97
C ALA A 89 2.01 -16.12 0.21
N ILE A 90 1.64 -15.96 -1.05
CA ILE A 90 1.95 -14.81 -1.89
C ILE A 90 0.65 -14.17 -2.38
N LEU A 91 0.61 -12.83 -2.43
CA LEU A 91 -0.49 -12.06 -3.00
C LEU A 91 0.04 -11.16 -4.10
N ASN A 92 -0.72 -11.08 -5.20
CA ASN A 92 -0.48 -10.13 -6.28
C ASN A 92 -1.71 -9.25 -6.48
N SER A 93 -1.50 -7.96 -6.76
CA SER A 93 -2.56 -6.99 -7.09
C SER A 93 -2.03 -5.86 -7.96
N PHE A 94 -2.92 -5.07 -8.54
CA PHE A 94 -2.51 -3.87 -9.27
C PHE A 94 -2.03 -2.77 -8.34
N LYS A 95 -2.70 -2.63 -7.17
CA LYS A 95 -2.43 -1.59 -6.18
C LYS A 95 -2.59 -2.14 -4.77
N ALA A 96 -1.98 -1.45 -3.81
CA ALA A 96 -2.26 -1.65 -2.40
C ALA A 96 -2.15 -0.35 -1.62
N GLU A 97 -2.87 -0.27 -0.52
CA GLU A 97 -2.76 0.79 0.47
C GLU A 97 -2.37 0.19 1.82
N VAL A 98 -1.36 0.76 2.47
CA VAL A 98 -0.86 0.31 3.78
C VAL A 98 -1.06 1.43 4.79
N ASP A 99 -1.76 1.14 5.89
CA ASP A 99 -1.85 2.01 7.05
C ASP A 99 -0.55 1.92 7.88
N GLN A 100 0.14 3.05 8.04
CA GLN A 100 1.45 3.09 8.70
C GLN A 100 1.39 2.85 10.22
N LYS A 101 0.20 2.99 10.85
CA LYS A 101 0.02 2.76 12.29
C LYS A 101 -0.20 1.30 12.62
N THR A 102 -1.02 0.66 11.80
CA THR A 102 -1.51 -0.69 12.07
C THR A 102 -0.79 -1.74 11.25
N ASN A 103 -0.09 -1.34 10.17
CA ASN A 103 0.43 -2.20 9.11
C ASN A 103 -0.68 -3.02 8.39
N ASN A 104 -1.93 -2.62 8.54
CA ASN A 104 -3.01 -3.23 7.76
C ASN A 104 -2.88 -2.84 6.30
N MET A 105 -3.29 -3.72 5.41
CA MET A 105 -3.17 -3.51 3.98
C MET A 105 -4.50 -3.80 3.29
N ASN A 106 -4.82 -2.98 2.30
CA ASN A 106 -5.91 -3.20 1.36
C ASN A 106 -5.34 -3.37 -0.05
N ALA A 107 -5.36 -4.59 -0.58
CA ALA A 107 -4.97 -4.89 -1.95
C ALA A 107 -6.16 -4.67 -2.89
N VAL A 108 -5.95 -4.06 -4.05
CA VAL A 108 -7.01 -3.65 -4.98
C VAL A 108 -6.63 -3.95 -6.43
N GLY A 109 -7.59 -4.51 -7.13
CA GLY A 109 -7.55 -4.78 -8.57
C GLY A 109 -6.84 -6.09 -8.91
N ASN A 110 -7.60 -7.02 -9.46
CA ASN A 110 -7.13 -8.35 -9.88
C ASN A 110 -6.29 -9.05 -8.80
N VAL A 111 -6.84 -9.12 -7.60
CA VAL A 111 -6.14 -9.74 -6.46
C VAL A 111 -6.11 -11.25 -6.63
N ILE A 112 -4.91 -11.80 -6.58
CA ILE A 112 -4.64 -13.24 -6.62
C ILE A 112 -3.80 -13.59 -5.41
N ALA A 113 -4.34 -14.35 -4.46
CA ALA A 113 -3.59 -14.85 -3.31
C ALA A 113 -3.42 -16.37 -3.41
N ILE A 114 -2.19 -16.83 -3.27
CA ILE A 114 -1.81 -18.24 -3.43
C ILE A 114 -1.11 -18.69 -2.16
N SER A 115 -1.64 -19.71 -1.49
CA SER A 115 -0.98 -20.32 -0.35
C SER A 115 0.02 -21.39 -0.75
N ASP A 116 1.01 -21.63 0.11
CA ASP A 116 1.95 -22.74 -0.04
C ASP A 116 1.26 -24.11 0.02
N SER A 117 0.04 -24.18 0.59
CA SER A 117 -0.80 -25.39 0.62
C SER A 117 -1.57 -25.65 -0.68
N GLY A 118 -1.49 -24.74 -1.66
CA GLY A 118 -2.08 -24.90 -2.98
C GLY A 118 -3.51 -24.34 -3.13
N ILE A 119 -3.99 -23.56 -2.17
CA ILE A 119 -5.22 -22.78 -2.30
C ILE A 119 -4.93 -21.50 -3.09
N THR A 120 -5.78 -21.17 -4.06
CA THR A 120 -5.70 -19.89 -4.78
C THR A 120 -7.03 -19.16 -4.68
N LEU A 121 -6.99 -17.92 -4.19
CA LEU A 121 -8.12 -17.00 -4.11
C LEU A 121 -7.99 -15.96 -5.21
N TYR A 122 -9.09 -15.68 -5.90
CA TYR A 122 -9.25 -14.61 -6.88
C TYR A 122 -10.37 -13.68 -6.40
N THR A 123 -10.11 -12.36 -6.36
CA THR A 123 -11.09 -11.33 -5.96
C THR A 123 -10.67 -9.97 -6.50
N ASP A 124 -11.53 -8.95 -6.37
CA ASP A 124 -11.17 -7.57 -6.76
C ASP A 124 -10.48 -6.82 -5.65
N THR A 125 -10.85 -7.06 -4.38
CA THR A 125 -10.16 -6.47 -3.23
C THR A 125 -9.87 -7.53 -2.17
N LEU A 126 -8.82 -7.32 -1.37
CA LEU A 126 -8.50 -8.16 -0.21
C LEU A 126 -7.87 -7.32 0.89
N TYR A 127 -8.52 -7.30 2.03
CA TYR A 127 -8.03 -6.64 3.23
C TYR A 127 -7.23 -7.63 4.09
N TRP A 128 -6.06 -7.20 4.56
CA TRP A 128 -5.24 -7.92 5.52
C TRP A 128 -5.13 -7.15 6.83
N ASP A 129 -5.59 -7.77 7.92
CA ASP A 129 -5.41 -7.31 9.30
C ASP A 129 -4.11 -7.89 9.85
N SER A 130 -3.10 -7.06 9.92
CA SER A 130 -1.74 -7.44 10.35
C SER A 130 -1.71 -7.96 11.78
N LYS A 131 -2.50 -7.37 12.68
CA LYS A 131 -2.52 -7.73 14.11
C LYS A 131 -3.18 -9.08 14.36
N ASN A 132 -4.29 -9.34 13.67
CA ASN A 132 -5.07 -10.57 13.85
C ASN A 132 -4.65 -11.66 12.86
N GLU A 133 -3.77 -11.35 11.90
CA GLU A 133 -3.30 -12.26 10.86
C GLU A 133 -4.46 -12.84 10.03
N LYS A 134 -5.41 -11.96 9.67
CA LYS A 134 -6.63 -12.32 8.96
C LYS A 134 -6.70 -11.62 7.61
N MET A 135 -7.20 -12.35 6.63
CA MET A 135 -7.58 -11.83 5.32
C MET A 135 -9.10 -11.83 5.19
N SER A 136 -9.67 -10.79 4.57
CA SER A 136 -11.10 -10.72 4.31
C SER A 136 -11.41 -9.88 3.08
N THR A 137 -12.55 -10.19 2.44
CA THR A 137 -13.17 -9.36 1.41
C THR A 137 -14.69 -9.52 1.45
N GLU A 138 -15.41 -8.48 1.02
CA GLU A 138 -16.86 -8.52 0.80
C GLU A 138 -17.21 -8.75 -0.69
N ASP A 139 -16.21 -8.75 -1.56
CA ASP A 139 -16.38 -8.90 -3.00
C ASP A 139 -16.71 -10.34 -3.42
N SER A 140 -16.99 -10.51 -4.71
CA SER A 140 -17.07 -11.82 -5.34
C SER A 140 -15.74 -12.54 -5.27
N VAL A 141 -15.78 -13.83 -4.95
CA VAL A 141 -14.59 -14.66 -4.85
C VAL A 141 -14.70 -15.91 -5.71
N MET A 142 -13.56 -16.32 -6.25
CA MET A 142 -13.35 -17.65 -6.81
C MET A 142 -12.17 -18.29 -6.08
N ILE A 143 -12.34 -19.49 -5.58
CA ILE A 143 -11.30 -20.26 -4.90
C ILE A 143 -11.03 -21.52 -5.69
N THR A 144 -9.75 -21.82 -5.93
CA THR A 144 -9.31 -23.10 -6.46
C THR A 144 -8.47 -23.84 -5.43
N THR A 145 -8.66 -25.15 -5.32
CA THR A 145 -7.91 -26.02 -4.41
C THR A 145 -6.81 -26.78 -5.15
N LEU A 146 -5.92 -27.43 -4.42
CA LEU A 146 -4.89 -28.30 -4.98
C LEU A 146 -5.49 -29.44 -5.82
N GLU A 147 -6.69 -29.92 -5.46
CA GLU A 147 -7.43 -30.96 -6.16
C GLU A 147 -8.17 -30.44 -7.42
N LYS A 148 -8.00 -29.14 -7.72
CA LYS A 148 -8.61 -28.41 -8.83
C LYS A 148 -10.12 -28.21 -8.70
N ASP A 149 -10.67 -28.34 -7.50
CA ASP A 149 -12.04 -27.90 -7.23
C ASP A 149 -12.10 -26.38 -7.34
N THR A 150 -13.23 -25.89 -7.87
CA THR A 150 -13.47 -24.45 -7.99
C THR A 150 -14.76 -24.11 -7.27
N LEU A 151 -14.66 -23.15 -6.34
CA LEU A 151 -15.76 -22.65 -5.52
C LEU A 151 -15.95 -21.17 -5.76
N TYR A 152 -17.20 -20.73 -5.78
CA TYR A 152 -17.55 -19.32 -5.99
C TYR A 152 -18.40 -18.81 -4.82
N GLY A 153 -18.41 -17.50 -4.62
CA GLY A 153 -19.29 -16.86 -3.67
C GLY A 153 -19.05 -15.38 -3.54
N ILE A 154 -19.66 -14.80 -2.51
CA ILE A 154 -19.50 -13.40 -2.12
C ILE A 154 -19.03 -13.37 -0.68
N GLY A 155 -18.00 -12.58 -0.41
CA GLY A 155 -17.39 -12.46 0.89
C GLY A 155 -16.51 -13.67 1.26
N PHE A 156 -15.37 -13.38 1.83
CA PHE A 156 -14.37 -14.37 2.22
C PHE A 156 -13.66 -13.95 3.49
N GLU A 157 -13.33 -14.89 4.33
CA GLU A 157 -12.46 -14.71 5.49
C GLU A 157 -11.49 -15.88 5.61
N SER A 158 -10.24 -15.60 6.01
CA SER A 158 -9.21 -16.62 6.23
C SER A 158 -8.11 -16.14 7.18
N ASP A 159 -7.25 -17.07 7.57
CA ASP A 159 -5.91 -16.78 8.07
C ASP A 159 -4.99 -16.36 6.93
N SER A 160 -3.82 -15.78 7.25
CA SER A 160 -2.87 -15.30 6.22
C SER A 160 -2.24 -16.43 5.40
N ASP A 161 -2.31 -17.68 5.86
CA ASP A 161 -1.85 -18.88 5.14
C ASP A 161 -2.91 -19.49 4.23
N LEU A 162 -4.16 -18.95 4.24
CA LEU A 162 -5.32 -19.46 3.52
C LEU A 162 -5.71 -20.90 3.87
N GLU A 163 -5.29 -21.43 5.03
CA GLU A 163 -5.64 -22.80 5.43
C GLU A 163 -7.02 -22.90 6.09
N ASN A 164 -7.39 -21.89 6.89
CA ASN A 164 -8.68 -21.83 7.59
C ASN A 164 -9.59 -20.78 6.96
N TRP A 165 -10.14 -21.07 5.82
CA TRP A 165 -10.97 -20.13 5.05
C TRP A 165 -12.45 -20.49 5.05
N LYS A 166 -13.28 -19.50 4.81
CA LYS A 166 -14.71 -19.64 4.54
C LYS A 166 -15.19 -18.63 3.52
N ILE A 167 -16.14 -19.03 2.68
CA ILE A 167 -16.93 -18.15 1.83
C ILE A 167 -18.20 -17.79 2.63
N LEU A 168 -18.53 -16.50 2.72
CA LEU A 168 -19.66 -16.05 3.54
C LEU A 168 -21.01 -16.37 2.89
N ILE A 169 -21.10 -16.18 1.57
CA ILE A 169 -22.27 -16.50 0.76
C ILE A 169 -21.82 -17.36 -0.41
N PRO A 170 -21.73 -18.68 -0.25
CA PRO A 170 -21.31 -19.57 -1.35
C PRO A 170 -22.34 -19.60 -2.46
N SER A 171 -21.87 -19.60 -3.71
CA SER A 171 -22.68 -19.79 -4.90
C SER A 171 -22.16 -21.00 -5.69
N GLY A 172 -23.06 -21.91 -6.08
CA GLY A 172 -22.70 -23.09 -6.86
C GLY A 172 -23.85 -24.07 -6.91
N VAL A 173 -23.89 -24.86 -7.98
CA VAL A 173 -24.83 -26.00 -8.13
C VAL A 173 -24.07 -27.22 -7.63
N THR A 174 -24.51 -27.81 -6.53
CA THR A 174 -24.08 -29.17 -6.18
C THR A 174 -24.96 -30.14 -6.91
N GLU A 175 -24.46 -30.81 -7.93
CA GLU A 175 -25.10 -32.02 -8.41
C GLU A 175 -24.92 -33.10 -7.34
N ARG A 176 -26.00 -33.41 -6.62
CA ARG A 176 -26.05 -34.62 -5.79
C ARG A 176 -26.37 -35.79 -6.73
N ASN A 177 -25.37 -36.60 -6.99
CA ASN A 177 -25.59 -37.97 -7.48
C ASN A 177 -26.02 -38.88 -6.34
#